data_5f911015cd0d59f199a01ee0a985fe27
#
_entry.id   5f911015cd0d59f199a01ee0a985fe27
#
_cell.length_a   1.000
_cell.length_b   1.000
_cell.length_c   1.000
_cell.angle_alpha   90.00
_cell.angle_beta   90.00
_cell.angle_gamma   90.00
#
_symmetry.space_group_name_H-M   'P 1'
#
loop_
_entity.id
_entity.type
_entity.pdbx_description
1 polymer ?
#
loop_
_entity_poly.entity_id
_entity_poly.type
_entity_poly.pdbx_seq_one_letter_code
_entity_poly.pdbx_strand_id
1 'polypeptide(L)'
;QNLQEMPIVATDLVSLVRGYVRAPMLRTQSNTFRQQRKSHVVAVGSAGSYTGCTVLAMNLAMELSVLDKSTLLIEANFRAPSVAAYLAMRNIKSEGGWRTIAPNLSLAEVDQEHAHEIDDVMARATSEFDYIIVDLGSISGLSNRLTDRRWTSTMTTWCCDQADELMIISRADQLGAHRLSQVIELLQSTSVRAALSFVMNMKSPGKRGESEEAKFLSSTTALKPIRIRSIAKDSRAIMAAEDERATLVEIN
;
A
#
# COMPACT_ATOMS: atom_id res chain seq x y z
N GLN A 1 10.40 29.23 -20.23
CA GLN A 1 9.64 29.17 -21.50
C GLN A 1 10.22 28.05 -22.34
N ASN A 2 9.54 26.92 -22.46
CA ASN A 2 9.93 25.86 -23.38
C ASN A 2 9.27 26.13 -24.74
N LEU A 3 10.06 26.61 -25.69
CA LEU A 3 9.67 26.69 -27.08
C LEU A 3 9.88 25.29 -27.69
N GLN A 4 8.80 24.66 -28.11
CA GLN A 4 8.85 23.37 -28.79
C GLN A 4 8.65 23.56 -30.29
N GLU A 5 9.55 22.97 -31.10
CA GLU A 5 9.47 23.07 -32.56
C GLU A 5 8.27 22.28 -33.10
N MET A 6 7.60 22.83 -34.10
CA MET A 6 6.50 22.21 -34.84
C MET A 6 7.03 21.27 -35.93
N PRO A 7 6.34 20.16 -36.24
CA PRO A 7 4.97 19.78 -35.89
C PRO A 7 4.86 18.92 -34.63
N ILE A 8 3.95 19.29 -33.74
CA ILE A 8 3.62 18.52 -32.52
C ILE A 8 2.57 17.49 -32.88
N VAL A 9 2.82 16.22 -32.61
CA VAL A 9 1.85 15.15 -32.74
C VAL A 9 0.81 15.28 -31.59
N ALA A 10 -0.47 15.04 -31.88
CA ALA A 10 -1.54 15.19 -30.88
C ALA A 10 -1.31 14.39 -29.59
N THR A 11 -0.66 13.23 -29.68
CA THR A 11 -0.26 12.43 -28.52
C THR A 11 0.79 13.12 -27.63
N ASP A 12 1.73 13.85 -28.23
CA ASP A 12 2.77 14.57 -27.50
C ASP A 12 2.21 15.80 -26.82
N LEU A 13 1.27 16.50 -27.48
CA LEU A 13 0.53 17.61 -26.88
C LEU A 13 -0.30 17.15 -25.67
N VAL A 14 -1.00 16.03 -25.79
CA VAL A 14 -1.78 15.45 -24.69
C VAL A 14 -0.86 15.04 -23.51
N SER A 15 0.29 14.47 -23.81
CA SER A 15 1.28 14.07 -22.79
C SER A 15 1.91 15.28 -22.10
N LEU A 16 2.20 16.33 -22.85
CA LEU A 16 2.73 17.60 -22.34
C LEU A 16 1.70 18.32 -21.45
N VAL A 17 0.46 18.45 -21.91
CA VAL A 17 -0.63 19.03 -21.12
C VAL A 17 -0.90 18.22 -19.86
N ARG A 18 -0.91 16.89 -19.94
CA ARG A 18 -1.04 16.02 -18.78
C ARG A 18 0.10 16.20 -17.79
N GLY A 19 1.33 16.38 -18.26
CA GLY A 19 2.49 16.66 -17.42
C GLY A 19 2.40 18.00 -16.69
N TYR A 20 1.97 19.06 -17.39
CA TYR A 20 1.82 20.39 -16.81
C TYR A 20 0.61 20.53 -15.86
N VAL A 21 -0.52 19.93 -16.21
CA VAL A 21 -1.76 20.00 -15.37
C VAL A 21 -1.62 19.17 -14.10
N ARG A 22 -0.81 18.11 -14.10
CA ARG A 22 -0.63 17.22 -12.92
C ARG A 22 0.47 17.64 -11.98
N ALA A 23 1.58 18.16 -12.52
CA ALA A 23 2.74 18.55 -11.71
C ALA A 23 2.45 19.67 -10.69
N PRO A 24 1.66 20.72 -10.99
CA PRO A 24 1.40 21.82 -10.05
C PRO A 24 0.45 21.43 -8.91
N MET A 25 -0.56 20.58 -9.13
CA MET A 25 -1.53 20.22 -8.08
C MET A 25 -0.91 19.32 -7.00
N LEU A 26 0.03 18.45 -7.36
CA LEU A 26 0.72 17.57 -6.42
C LEU A 26 1.82 18.32 -5.63
N ARG A 27 2.35 19.41 -6.17
CA ARG A 27 3.50 20.12 -5.56
C ARG A 27 3.14 21.12 -4.47
N THR A 28 1.91 21.62 -4.42
CA THR A 28 1.58 22.77 -3.55
C THR A 28 1.07 22.39 -2.16
N GLN A 29 0.53 21.18 -1.96
CA GLN A 29 -0.04 20.77 -0.68
C GLN A 29 0.86 19.88 0.17
N SER A 30 1.83 19.19 -0.42
CA SER A 30 2.50 18.06 0.22
C SER A 30 3.64 18.40 1.18
N ASN A 31 4.32 19.53 1.02
CA ASN A 31 5.50 19.82 1.85
C ASN A 31 5.16 20.27 3.26
N THR A 32 4.03 20.94 3.46
CA THR A 32 3.59 21.41 4.79
C THR A 32 3.04 20.28 5.66
N PHE A 33 2.37 19.31 5.06
CA PHE A 33 1.75 18.20 5.79
C PHE A 33 2.80 17.21 6.35
N ARG A 34 3.82 16.91 5.56
CA ARG A 34 4.89 15.95 5.92
C ARG A 34 5.79 16.44 7.06
N GLN A 35 5.95 17.75 7.22
CA GLN A 35 6.81 18.32 8.26
C GLN A 35 6.17 18.39 9.66
N GLN A 36 4.85 18.28 9.76
CA GLN A 36 4.13 18.46 11.04
C GLN A 36 3.62 17.16 11.67
N ARG A 37 3.57 16.04 10.93
CA ARG A 37 3.03 14.79 11.47
C ARG A 37 4.06 14.04 12.31
N LYS A 38 3.60 13.51 13.45
CA LYS A 38 4.41 12.65 14.33
C LYS A 38 4.40 11.18 13.90
N SER A 39 3.38 10.77 13.14
CA SER A 39 3.17 9.38 12.78
C SER A 39 3.94 8.94 11.56
N HIS A 40 4.28 7.66 11.51
CA HIS A 40 4.86 6.99 10.35
C HIS A 40 3.80 6.21 9.58
N VAL A 41 3.61 6.56 8.30
CA VAL A 41 2.58 5.95 7.45
C VAL A 41 3.22 4.95 6.49
N VAL A 42 2.79 3.70 6.59
CA VAL A 42 3.20 2.60 5.70
C VAL A 42 1.99 2.15 4.89
N ALA A 43 2.03 2.38 3.60
CA ALA A 43 1.04 1.86 2.67
C ALA A 43 1.48 0.48 2.17
N VAL A 44 0.61 -0.50 2.28
CA VAL A 44 0.86 -1.88 1.86
C VAL A 44 0.00 -2.17 0.63
N GLY A 45 0.65 -2.38 -0.49
CA GLY A 45 0.00 -2.68 -1.75
C GLY A 45 0.54 -3.96 -2.38
N SER A 46 -0.23 -4.58 -3.25
CA SER A 46 0.20 -5.82 -3.90
C SER A 46 0.28 -5.71 -5.41
N ALA A 47 1.22 -6.43 -5.99
CA ALA A 47 1.36 -6.54 -7.44
C ALA A 47 0.24 -7.37 -8.10
N GLY A 48 -0.65 -7.97 -7.32
CA GLY A 48 -1.76 -8.76 -7.82
C GLY A 48 -2.61 -9.35 -6.71
N SER A 49 -3.57 -10.19 -7.08
CA SER A 49 -4.44 -10.88 -6.10
C SER A 49 -3.71 -12.04 -5.41
N TYR A 50 -4.19 -12.40 -4.23
CA TYR A 50 -3.70 -13.55 -3.44
C TYR A 50 -2.19 -13.49 -3.10
N THR A 51 -1.66 -12.32 -2.86
CA THR A 51 -0.26 -12.11 -2.47
C THR A 51 -0.05 -12.18 -0.96
N GLY A 52 -1.11 -12.16 -0.15
CA GLY A 52 -1.06 -12.05 1.30
C GLY A 52 -0.92 -10.60 1.78
N CYS A 53 -1.33 -9.61 0.97
CA CYS A 53 -1.24 -8.19 1.28
C CYS A 53 -1.92 -7.85 2.61
N THR A 54 -3.22 -8.15 2.73
CA THR A 54 -4.02 -7.90 3.93
C THR A 54 -3.46 -8.62 5.15
N VAL A 55 -3.08 -9.91 5.00
CA VAL A 55 -2.47 -10.68 6.09
C VAL A 55 -1.19 -10.00 6.59
N LEU A 56 -0.33 -9.55 5.67
CA LEU A 56 0.90 -8.84 6.06
C LEU A 56 0.59 -7.49 6.72
N ALA A 57 -0.37 -6.73 6.21
CA ALA A 57 -0.76 -5.44 6.79
C ALA A 57 -1.30 -5.61 8.22
N MET A 58 -2.16 -6.62 8.45
CA MET A 58 -2.71 -6.96 9.76
C MET A 58 -1.61 -7.36 10.74
N ASN A 59 -0.71 -8.28 10.33
CA ASN A 59 0.38 -8.75 11.18
C ASN A 59 1.38 -7.63 11.51
N LEU A 60 1.68 -6.75 10.53
CA LEU A 60 2.55 -5.59 10.78
C LEU A 60 1.91 -4.63 11.79
N ALA A 61 0.60 -4.37 11.67
CA ALA A 61 -0.12 -3.51 12.60
C ALA A 61 -0.18 -4.13 14.02
N MET A 62 -0.41 -5.44 14.11
CA MET A 62 -0.42 -6.15 15.39
C MET A 62 0.97 -6.16 16.04
N GLU A 63 2.02 -6.45 15.29
CA GLU A 63 3.41 -6.43 15.81
C GLU A 63 3.77 -5.07 16.38
N LEU A 64 3.44 -3.98 15.69
CA LEU A 64 3.67 -2.64 16.18
C LEU A 64 2.91 -2.37 17.48
N SER A 65 1.67 -2.86 17.61
CA SER A 65 0.88 -2.71 18.84
C SER A 65 1.47 -3.47 20.01
N VAL A 66 2.00 -4.67 19.78
CA VAL A 66 2.73 -5.47 20.80
C VAL A 66 4.02 -4.78 21.24
N LEU A 67 4.63 -4.00 20.35
CA LEU A 67 5.79 -3.14 20.64
C LEU A 67 5.39 -1.80 21.31
N ASP A 68 4.19 -1.72 21.90
CA ASP A 68 3.66 -0.53 22.56
C ASP A 68 3.58 0.73 21.69
N LYS A 69 3.36 0.54 20.36
CA LYS A 69 3.12 1.64 19.43
C LYS A 69 1.63 1.82 19.20
N SER A 70 1.14 3.03 19.41
CA SER A 70 -0.23 3.37 19.02
C SER A 70 -0.37 3.25 17.51
N THR A 71 -1.14 2.27 17.05
CA THR A 71 -1.22 1.86 15.64
C THR A 71 -2.64 1.90 15.12
N LEU A 72 -2.83 2.45 13.93
CA LEU A 72 -4.07 2.39 13.17
C LEU A 72 -3.88 1.53 11.93
N LEU A 73 -4.71 0.51 11.76
CA LEU A 73 -4.86 -0.22 10.51
C LEU A 73 -6.03 0.39 9.73
N ILE A 74 -5.78 0.80 8.50
CA ILE A 74 -6.82 1.31 7.59
C ILE A 74 -7.04 0.30 6.47
N GLU A 75 -8.24 -0.27 6.40
CA GLU A 75 -8.65 -1.05 5.25
C GLU A 75 -9.11 -0.12 4.13
N ALA A 76 -8.29 0.00 3.10
CA ALA A 76 -8.54 0.81 1.91
C ALA A 76 -8.66 -0.04 0.64
N ASN A 77 -8.84 -1.34 0.79
CA ASN A 77 -9.10 -2.26 -0.31
C ASN A 77 -10.59 -2.26 -0.69
N PHE A 78 -11.06 -1.19 -1.29
CA PHE A 78 -12.47 -0.98 -1.65
C PHE A 78 -13.08 -2.07 -2.54
N ARG A 79 -12.27 -2.86 -3.23
CA ARG A 79 -12.78 -3.90 -4.14
C ARG A 79 -13.05 -5.22 -3.46
N ALA A 80 -12.30 -5.53 -2.43
CA ALA A 80 -12.39 -6.77 -1.70
C ALA A 80 -11.97 -6.55 -0.24
N PRO A 81 -12.77 -5.80 0.55
CA PRO A 81 -12.48 -5.62 1.96
C PRO A 81 -12.50 -7.00 2.63
N SER A 82 -11.50 -7.29 3.44
CA SER A 82 -11.31 -8.62 4.00
C SER A 82 -10.85 -8.64 5.46
N VAL A 83 -10.40 -7.51 6.00
CA VAL A 83 -9.95 -7.43 7.41
C VAL A 83 -11.06 -7.83 8.37
N ALA A 84 -12.29 -7.34 8.14
CA ALA A 84 -13.46 -7.71 8.95
C ALA A 84 -13.72 -9.21 8.95
N ALA A 85 -13.58 -9.85 7.78
CA ALA A 85 -13.81 -11.30 7.63
C ALA A 85 -12.73 -12.10 8.38
N TYR A 86 -11.45 -11.70 8.27
CA TYR A 86 -10.36 -12.34 9.01
C TYR A 86 -10.55 -12.24 10.53
N LEU A 87 -10.96 -11.08 11.02
CA LEU A 87 -11.15 -10.84 12.46
C LEU A 87 -12.54 -11.25 12.96
N ALA A 88 -13.39 -11.87 12.12
CA ALA A 88 -14.78 -12.22 12.41
C ALA A 88 -15.63 -11.05 12.95
N MET A 89 -15.36 -9.86 12.49
CA MET A 89 -16.06 -8.65 12.90
C MET A 89 -17.26 -8.40 11.98
N ARG A 90 -18.42 -8.09 12.55
CA ARG A 90 -19.64 -7.84 11.77
C ARG A 90 -19.77 -6.42 11.25
N ASN A 91 -19.18 -5.44 11.94
CA ASN A 91 -19.19 -4.03 11.55
C ASN A 91 -17.86 -3.40 11.95
N ILE A 92 -17.07 -2.94 10.97
CA ILE A 92 -15.90 -2.11 11.21
C ILE A 92 -16.31 -0.63 11.26
N LYS A 93 -17.40 -0.27 10.58
CA LYS A 93 -17.91 1.11 10.55
C LYS A 93 -18.28 1.54 11.95
N SER A 94 -17.48 2.41 12.53
CA SER A 94 -17.83 3.12 13.75
C SER A 94 -18.33 4.52 13.36
N GLU A 95 -19.52 4.91 13.83
CA GLU A 95 -19.99 6.28 13.70
C GLU A 95 -18.95 7.21 14.37
N GLY A 96 -18.14 7.84 13.56
CA GLY A 96 -17.26 8.94 13.99
C GLY A 96 -15.86 8.60 14.46
N GLY A 97 -15.34 7.36 14.29
CA GLY A 97 -14.00 7.13 14.78
C GLY A 97 -13.33 5.81 14.41
N TRP A 98 -12.26 5.53 15.11
CA TRP A 98 -11.47 4.32 15.02
C TRP A 98 -12.04 3.26 15.95
N ARG A 99 -12.07 2.00 15.53
CA ARG A 99 -12.50 0.88 16.37
C ARG A 99 -11.27 0.21 16.97
N THR A 100 -11.11 0.28 18.28
CA THR A 100 -10.07 -0.47 18.99
C THR A 100 -10.35 -1.98 18.89
N ILE A 101 -9.38 -2.75 18.43
CA ILE A 101 -9.45 -4.20 18.21
C ILE A 101 -8.48 -4.97 19.11
N ALA A 102 -7.39 -4.33 19.54
CA ALA A 102 -6.45 -4.86 20.52
C ALA A 102 -5.82 -3.69 21.31
N PRO A 103 -5.08 -3.94 22.40
CA PRO A 103 -4.31 -2.89 23.04
C PRO A 103 -3.41 -2.17 22.02
N ASN A 104 -3.43 -0.85 22.02
CA ASN A 104 -2.66 -0.01 21.08
C ASN A 104 -2.99 -0.22 19.59
N LEU A 105 -4.01 -1.00 19.22
CA LEU A 105 -4.40 -1.23 17.84
C LEU A 105 -5.84 -0.84 17.58
N SER A 106 -6.03 0.08 16.67
CA SER A 106 -7.33 0.48 16.16
C SER A 106 -7.47 0.15 14.67
N LEU A 107 -8.70 -0.02 14.23
CA LEU A 107 -9.07 -0.33 12.85
C LEU A 107 -10.03 0.72 12.32
N ALA A 108 -9.84 1.10 11.05
CA ALA A 108 -10.77 1.90 10.29
C ALA A 108 -10.99 1.29 8.90
N GLU A 109 -12.19 1.41 8.39
CA GLU A 109 -12.52 1.14 6.99
C GLU A 109 -12.83 2.47 6.31
N VAL A 110 -12.17 2.72 5.19
CA VAL A 110 -12.52 3.86 4.35
C VAL A 110 -13.48 3.37 3.28
N ASP A 111 -14.67 3.93 3.24
CA ASP A 111 -15.71 3.57 2.27
C ASP A 111 -15.86 4.61 1.17
N GLN A 112 -16.77 4.32 0.23
CA GLN A 112 -17.03 5.17 -0.91
C GLN A 112 -17.60 6.54 -0.51
N GLU A 113 -18.44 6.58 0.52
CA GLU A 113 -19.14 7.80 0.94
C GLU A 113 -18.16 8.82 1.53
N HIS A 114 -17.13 8.34 2.22
CA HIS A 114 -16.13 9.16 2.89
C HIS A 114 -14.82 9.32 2.10
N ALA A 115 -14.78 8.87 0.85
CA ALA A 115 -13.58 8.97 0.03
C ALA A 115 -13.14 10.43 -0.25
N HIS A 116 -14.05 11.39 -0.14
CA HIS A 116 -13.75 12.81 -0.29
C HIS A 116 -13.14 13.43 0.98
N GLU A 117 -13.23 12.76 2.12
CA GLU A 117 -12.73 13.20 3.42
C GLU A 117 -11.35 12.60 3.77
N ILE A 118 -10.70 11.91 2.82
CA ILE A 118 -9.43 11.19 3.08
C ILE A 118 -8.36 12.11 3.67
N ASP A 119 -8.24 13.34 3.20
CA ASP A 119 -7.26 14.28 3.73
C ASP A 119 -7.54 14.60 5.22
N ASP A 120 -8.80 14.81 5.60
CA ASP A 120 -9.19 15.10 6.98
C ASP A 120 -9.05 13.85 7.86
N VAL A 121 -9.45 12.68 7.35
CA VAL A 121 -9.27 11.39 8.03
C VAL A 121 -7.80 11.13 8.31
N MET A 122 -6.94 11.32 7.32
CA MET A 122 -5.50 11.10 7.47
C MET A 122 -4.84 12.17 8.34
N ALA A 123 -5.31 13.43 8.30
CA ALA A 123 -4.84 14.48 9.18
C ALA A 123 -5.11 14.14 10.65
N ARG A 124 -6.33 13.69 10.94
CA ARG A 124 -6.71 13.24 12.28
C ARG A 124 -5.91 12.00 12.70
N ALA A 125 -5.84 10.97 11.84
CA ALA A 125 -5.09 9.75 12.12
C ALA A 125 -3.62 10.03 12.44
N THR A 126 -2.97 10.90 11.65
CA THR A 126 -1.55 11.25 11.87
C THR A 126 -1.31 12.07 13.13
N SER A 127 -2.33 12.66 13.73
CA SER A 127 -2.22 13.35 15.03
C SER A 127 -2.40 12.42 16.23
N GLU A 128 -3.11 11.29 16.06
CA GLU A 128 -3.53 10.40 17.14
C GLU A 128 -2.65 9.15 17.28
N PHE A 129 -2.07 8.65 16.19
CA PHE A 129 -1.33 7.39 16.16
C PHE A 129 0.15 7.58 15.85
N ASP A 130 1.01 6.70 16.41
CA ASP A 130 2.44 6.66 16.09
C ASP A 130 2.67 6.03 14.71
N TYR A 131 1.89 4.99 14.36
CA TYR A 131 1.95 4.28 13.10
C TYR A 131 0.58 4.16 12.45
N ILE A 132 0.55 4.29 11.14
CA ILE A 132 -0.63 4.07 10.31
C ILE A 132 -0.26 3.08 9.22
N ILE A 133 -0.92 1.92 9.23
CA ILE A 133 -0.77 0.89 8.21
C ILE A 133 -1.99 0.95 7.30
N VAL A 134 -1.79 1.17 6.00
CA VAL A 134 -2.89 1.28 5.03
C VAL A 134 -2.86 0.07 4.10
N ASP A 135 -3.85 -0.81 4.20
CA ASP A 135 -4.04 -1.92 3.25
C ASP A 135 -4.72 -1.41 1.97
N LEU A 136 -3.95 -1.24 0.92
CA LEU A 136 -4.43 -0.80 -0.40
C LEU A 136 -4.97 -1.95 -1.25
N GLY A 137 -4.74 -3.21 -0.83
CA GLY A 137 -4.98 -4.37 -1.67
C GLY A 137 -4.15 -4.33 -2.96
N SER A 138 -4.72 -4.76 -4.08
CA SER A 138 -4.00 -4.78 -5.35
C SER A 138 -3.82 -3.39 -5.93
N ILE A 139 -2.56 -3.00 -6.22
CA ILE A 139 -2.21 -1.76 -6.92
C ILE A 139 -2.02 -1.97 -8.44
N SER A 140 -2.34 -3.16 -8.95
CA SER A 140 -2.37 -3.40 -10.40
C SER A 140 -3.32 -2.38 -11.06
N GLY A 141 -2.87 -1.72 -12.11
CA GLY A 141 -3.60 -0.62 -12.75
C GLY A 141 -3.46 0.73 -12.02
N LEU A 142 -2.37 0.94 -11.28
CA LEU A 142 -2.05 2.20 -10.61
C LEU A 142 -2.09 3.41 -11.56
N SER A 143 -1.69 3.26 -12.83
CA SER A 143 -1.78 4.33 -13.83
C SER A 143 -3.21 4.84 -14.02
N ASN A 144 -4.15 3.93 -14.13
CA ASN A 144 -5.56 4.27 -14.24
C ASN A 144 -6.07 4.93 -12.96
N ARG A 145 -5.57 4.49 -11.80
CA ARG A 145 -5.94 5.04 -10.50
C ARG A 145 -5.40 6.45 -10.30
N LEU A 146 -4.15 6.73 -10.66
CA LEU A 146 -3.55 8.05 -10.55
C LEU A 146 -4.15 9.07 -11.55
N THR A 147 -4.79 8.59 -12.61
CA THR A 147 -5.49 9.43 -13.60
C THR A 147 -7.00 9.48 -13.38
N ASP A 148 -7.53 8.51 -12.68
CA ASP A 148 -8.95 8.37 -12.42
C ASP A 148 -9.31 9.20 -11.18
N ARG A 149 -10.27 10.10 -11.33
CA ARG A 149 -10.81 10.91 -10.22
C ARG A 149 -11.83 10.13 -9.38
N ARG A 150 -11.95 8.83 -9.60
CA ARG A 150 -12.89 8.02 -8.83
C ARG A 150 -12.38 7.82 -7.41
N TRP A 151 -13.32 7.73 -6.49
CA TRP A 151 -13.08 7.47 -5.07
C TRP A 151 -12.14 6.27 -4.80
N THR A 152 -12.18 5.21 -5.63
CA THR A 152 -11.31 4.02 -5.50
C THR A 152 -9.82 4.30 -5.64
N SER A 153 -9.47 5.47 -6.19
CA SER A 153 -8.08 5.85 -6.42
C SER A 153 -7.55 6.84 -5.39
N THR A 154 -8.43 7.48 -4.63
CA THR A 154 -8.06 8.61 -3.76
C THR A 154 -7.05 8.19 -2.70
N MET A 155 -7.30 7.12 -1.96
CA MET A 155 -6.36 6.64 -0.93
C MET A 155 -5.02 6.17 -1.55
N THR A 156 -5.06 5.46 -2.69
CA THR A 156 -3.83 5.04 -3.37
C THR A 156 -3.00 6.24 -3.82
N THR A 157 -3.66 7.27 -4.36
CA THR A 157 -3.00 8.53 -4.77
C THR A 157 -2.41 9.25 -3.56
N TRP A 158 -3.18 9.36 -2.50
CA TRP A 158 -2.72 9.94 -1.24
C TRP A 158 -1.47 9.21 -0.71
N CYS A 159 -1.50 7.88 -0.66
CA CYS A 159 -0.38 7.08 -0.18
C CYS A 159 0.86 7.21 -1.08
N CYS A 160 0.71 7.24 -2.39
CA CYS A 160 1.83 7.45 -3.31
C CYS A 160 2.53 8.80 -3.09
N ASP A 161 1.80 9.83 -2.69
CA ASP A 161 2.32 11.18 -2.48
C ASP A 161 2.74 11.45 -1.03
N GLN A 162 1.98 10.96 -0.05
CA GLN A 162 2.09 11.37 1.35
C GLN A 162 2.61 10.29 2.30
N ALA A 163 2.51 8.98 1.97
CA ALA A 163 3.03 7.94 2.84
C ALA A 163 4.57 8.04 2.97
N ASP A 164 5.10 7.60 4.10
CA ASP A 164 6.55 7.52 4.30
C ASP A 164 7.13 6.33 3.54
N GLU A 165 6.39 5.23 3.50
CA GLU A 165 6.79 4.01 2.81
C GLU A 165 5.62 3.43 2.01
N LEU A 166 5.87 3.03 0.76
CA LEU A 166 4.99 2.20 -0.05
C LEU A 166 5.62 0.82 -0.18
N MET A 167 5.07 -0.13 0.54
CA MET A 167 5.50 -1.53 0.55
C MET A 167 4.71 -2.32 -0.49
N ILE A 168 5.42 -2.92 -1.45
CA ILE A 168 4.82 -3.67 -2.55
C ILE A 168 5.07 -5.15 -2.36
N ILE A 169 3.98 -5.91 -2.27
CA ILE A 169 4.01 -7.35 -2.05
C ILE A 169 3.77 -8.08 -3.37
N SER A 170 4.63 -9.05 -3.65
CA SER A 170 4.48 -9.97 -4.76
C SER A 170 4.66 -11.41 -4.32
N ARG A 171 4.02 -12.34 -5.03
CA ARG A 171 4.26 -13.77 -4.87
C ARG A 171 5.59 -14.16 -5.51
N ALA A 172 6.21 -15.20 -4.94
CA ALA A 172 7.46 -15.74 -5.46
C ALA A 172 7.32 -16.48 -6.80
N ASP A 173 6.10 -16.92 -7.16
CA ASP A 173 5.85 -17.70 -8.37
C ASP A 173 5.96 -16.89 -9.68
N GLN A 174 5.94 -17.60 -10.81
CA GLN A 174 6.07 -16.98 -12.13
C GLN A 174 5.00 -15.92 -12.43
N LEU A 175 3.76 -16.16 -11.99
CA LEU A 175 2.67 -15.19 -12.18
C LEU A 175 2.90 -13.94 -11.34
N GLY A 176 3.37 -14.10 -10.09
CA GLY A 176 3.77 -13.00 -9.22
C GLY A 176 4.89 -12.16 -9.84
N ALA A 177 5.93 -12.82 -10.37
CA ALA A 177 7.04 -12.14 -11.04
C ALA A 177 6.58 -11.34 -12.28
N HIS A 178 5.68 -11.89 -13.09
CA HIS A 178 5.10 -11.20 -14.25
C HIS A 178 4.29 -9.96 -13.83
N ARG A 179 3.43 -10.10 -12.81
CA ARG A 179 2.65 -8.97 -12.29
C ARG A 179 3.53 -7.89 -11.64
N LEU A 180 4.59 -8.32 -10.97
CA LEU A 180 5.57 -7.40 -10.39
C LEU A 180 6.27 -6.57 -11.48
N SER A 181 6.68 -7.19 -12.61
CA SER A 181 7.28 -6.42 -13.70
C SER A 181 6.36 -5.33 -14.24
N GLN A 182 5.07 -5.61 -14.37
CA GLN A 182 4.07 -4.62 -14.79
C GLN A 182 3.96 -3.45 -13.78
N VAL A 183 4.00 -3.77 -12.48
CA VAL A 183 3.98 -2.73 -11.43
C VAL A 183 5.28 -1.92 -11.44
N ILE A 184 6.43 -2.55 -11.66
CA ILE A 184 7.73 -1.87 -11.76
C ILE A 184 7.74 -0.87 -12.93
N GLU A 185 7.32 -1.30 -14.12
CA GLU A 185 7.18 -0.42 -15.28
C GLU A 185 6.30 0.78 -15.01
N LEU A 186 5.19 0.52 -14.30
CA LEU A 186 4.26 1.56 -13.89
C LEU A 186 4.87 2.55 -12.91
N LEU A 187 5.59 2.06 -11.88
CA LEU A 187 6.27 2.91 -10.91
C LEU A 187 7.39 3.75 -11.54
N GLN A 188 8.08 3.21 -12.55
CA GLN A 188 9.08 3.96 -13.31
C GLN A 188 8.48 5.13 -14.10
N SER A 189 7.24 4.96 -14.58
CA SER A 189 6.52 5.98 -15.34
C SER A 189 5.71 6.95 -14.49
N THR A 190 5.65 6.70 -13.17
CA THR A 190 4.80 7.44 -12.24
C THR A 190 5.65 8.14 -11.18
N SER A 191 5.32 9.38 -10.85
CA SER A 191 5.96 10.08 -9.72
C SER A 191 5.38 9.57 -8.40
N VAL A 192 6.12 8.69 -7.71
CA VAL A 192 5.82 8.24 -6.35
C VAL A 192 6.84 8.89 -5.41
N ARG A 193 6.34 9.56 -4.36
CA ARG A 193 7.18 10.24 -3.36
C ARG A 193 7.47 9.37 -2.15
N ALA A 194 6.58 8.42 -1.86
CA ALA A 194 6.80 7.44 -0.81
C ALA A 194 8.07 6.64 -1.08
N ALA A 195 8.84 6.34 -0.04
CA ALA A 195 9.97 5.44 -0.17
C ALA A 195 9.48 4.03 -0.53
N LEU A 196 10.08 3.41 -1.53
CA LEU A 196 9.65 2.09 -2.00
C LEU A 196 10.31 0.99 -1.20
N SER A 197 9.53 -0.02 -0.83
CA SER A 197 10.04 -1.30 -0.34
C SER A 197 9.31 -2.46 -1.02
N PHE A 198 9.97 -3.61 -1.10
CA PHE A 198 9.43 -4.78 -1.77
C PHE A 198 9.51 -6.01 -0.88
N VAL A 199 8.43 -6.80 -0.90
CA VAL A 199 8.33 -8.06 -0.17
C VAL A 199 7.95 -9.17 -1.13
N MET A 200 8.83 -10.15 -1.27
CA MET A 200 8.53 -11.40 -1.93
C MET A 200 7.89 -12.34 -0.93
N ASN A 201 6.61 -12.61 -1.07
CA ASN A 201 5.88 -13.53 -0.19
C ASN A 201 5.78 -14.93 -0.79
N MET A 202 5.55 -15.92 0.07
CA MET A 202 5.39 -17.33 -0.28
C MET A 202 6.61 -17.92 -1.00
N LYS A 203 7.82 -17.52 -0.58
CA LYS A 203 9.07 -18.08 -1.10
C LYS A 203 9.08 -19.59 -0.95
N SER A 204 9.41 -20.28 -2.04
CA SER A 204 9.59 -21.72 -2.03
C SER A 204 10.80 -22.15 -1.20
N PRO A 205 10.82 -23.35 -0.60
CA PRO A 205 12.00 -23.85 0.07
C PRO A 205 13.12 -24.25 -0.91
N GLY A 206 14.36 -24.23 -0.44
CA GLY A 206 15.55 -24.71 -1.13
C GLY A 206 15.92 -23.92 -2.40
N LYS A 207 16.64 -24.57 -3.31
CA LYS A 207 17.23 -23.94 -4.52
C LYS A 207 16.22 -23.20 -5.40
N ARG A 208 14.98 -23.65 -5.44
CA ARG A 208 13.91 -22.98 -6.17
C ARG A 208 13.65 -21.59 -5.58
N GLY A 209 13.50 -21.50 -4.25
CA GLY A 209 13.29 -20.23 -3.57
C GLY A 209 14.47 -19.28 -3.70
N GLU A 210 15.70 -19.80 -3.71
CA GLU A 210 16.91 -18.99 -3.95
C GLU A 210 16.90 -18.38 -5.37
N SER A 211 16.52 -19.18 -6.37
CA SER A 211 16.37 -18.69 -7.74
C SER A 211 15.25 -17.67 -7.90
N GLU A 212 14.11 -17.88 -7.24
CA GLU A 212 12.98 -16.93 -7.20
C GLU A 212 13.44 -15.61 -6.57
N GLU A 213 14.15 -15.66 -5.45
CA GLU A 213 14.67 -14.49 -4.73
C GLU A 213 15.71 -13.70 -5.55
N ALA A 214 16.63 -14.41 -6.21
CA ALA A 214 17.62 -13.76 -7.08
C ALA A 214 16.95 -12.97 -8.23
N LYS A 215 15.91 -13.54 -8.85
CA LYS A 215 15.12 -12.87 -9.90
C LYS A 215 14.37 -11.66 -9.33
N PHE A 216 13.75 -11.82 -8.17
CA PHE A 216 13.03 -10.73 -7.49
C PHE A 216 13.96 -9.56 -7.16
N LEU A 217 15.12 -9.83 -6.58
CA LEU A 217 16.14 -8.84 -6.29
C LEU A 217 16.58 -8.10 -7.56
N SER A 218 16.91 -8.82 -8.62
CA SER A 218 17.36 -8.20 -9.87
C SER A 218 16.27 -7.29 -10.49
N SER A 219 14.99 -7.68 -10.40
CA SER A 219 13.88 -6.91 -10.94
C SER A 219 13.61 -5.62 -10.15
N THR A 220 13.75 -5.66 -8.83
CA THR A 220 13.35 -4.55 -7.94
C THR A 220 14.46 -3.53 -7.70
N THR A 221 15.73 -3.92 -7.82
CA THR A 221 16.90 -3.06 -7.52
C THR A 221 16.94 -1.78 -8.35
N ALA A 222 16.44 -1.82 -9.60
CA ALA A 222 16.42 -0.64 -10.48
C ALA A 222 15.61 0.55 -9.90
N LEU A 223 14.63 0.28 -9.04
CA LEU A 223 13.83 1.30 -8.37
C LEU A 223 14.48 1.87 -7.10
N LYS A 224 15.67 1.40 -6.75
CA LYS A 224 16.42 1.82 -5.55
C LYS A 224 15.57 1.78 -4.27
N PRO A 225 14.95 0.63 -3.96
CA PRO A 225 14.11 0.53 -2.78
C PRO A 225 14.93 0.67 -1.49
N ILE A 226 14.28 1.18 -0.43
CA ILE A 226 14.90 1.28 0.90
C ILE A 226 15.03 -0.09 1.57
N ARG A 227 14.16 -1.05 1.20
CA ARG A 227 14.16 -2.42 1.74
C ARG A 227 13.68 -3.42 0.69
N ILE A 228 14.28 -4.60 0.73
CA ILE A 228 13.80 -5.79 0.03
C ILE A 228 13.81 -6.94 1.04
N ARG A 229 12.71 -7.68 1.13
CA ARG A 229 12.55 -8.82 2.06
C ARG A 229 11.90 -9.99 1.34
N SER A 230 12.14 -11.19 1.86
CA SER A 230 11.44 -12.40 1.44
C SER A 230 10.83 -13.10 2.65
N ILE A 231 9.62 -13.63 2.47
CA ILE A 231 8.88 -14.38 3.48
C ILE A 231 8.66 -15.79 2.95
N ALA A 232 9.08 -16.78 3.71
CA ALA A 232 8.87 -18.18 3.37
C ALA A 232 7.38 -18.55 3.39
N LYS A 233 7.00 -19.50 2.55
CA LYS A 233 5.65 -20.05 2.58
C LYS A 233 5.46 -20.92 3.82
N ASP A 234 4.56 -20.51 4.70
CA ASP A 234 4.11 -21.29 5.84
C ASP A 234 2.59 -21.43 5.85
N SER A 235 2.12 -22.49 5.19
CA SER A 235 0.67 -22.75 5.10
C SER A 235 0.07 -23.21 6.43
N ARG A 236 0.87 -23.81 7.34
CA ARG A 236 0.35 -24.28 8.63
C ARG A 236 0.07 -23.12 9.56
N ALA A 237 1.01 -22.18 9.66
CA ALA A 237 0.83 -20.98 10.48
C ALA A 237 -0.36 -20.14 9.98
N ILE A 238 -0.49 -19.98 8.66
CA ILE A 238 -1.64 -19.24 8.10
C ILE A 238 -2.97 -19.94 8.41
N MET A 239 -3.07 -21.26 8.22
CA MET A 239 -4.29 -22.01 8.54
C MET A 239 -4.63 -21.92 10.04
N ALA A 240 -3.65 -22.03 10.92
CA ALA A 240 -3.87 -21.88 12.36
C ALA A 240 -4.41 -20.48 12.71
N ALA A 241 -3.86 -19.43 12.12
CA ALA A 241 -4.33 -18.06 12.32
C ALA A 241 -5.76 -17.86 11.82
N GLU A 242 -6.10 -18.43 10.65
CA GLU A 242 -7.45 -18.38 10.08
C GLU A 242 -8.47 -19.12 10.96
N ASP A 243 -8.12 -20.32 11.45
CA ASP A 243 -8.99 -21.14 12.31
C ASP A 243 -9.27 -20.44 13.66
N GLU A 244 -8.26 -19.79 14.24
CA GLU A 244 -8.38 -19.03 15.50
C GLU A 244 -8.92 -17.60 15.30
N ARG A 245 -9.05 -17.16 14.05
CA ARG A 245 -9.46 -15.78 13.69
C ARG A 245 -8.57 -14.72 14.33
N ALA A 246 -7.29 -15.00 14.33
CA ALA A 246 -6.24 -14.21 14.94
C ALA A 246 -5.15 -13.86 13.94
N THR A 247 -4.23 -12.98 14.33
CA THR A 247 -3.01 -12.73 13.55
C THR A 247 -1.93 -13.77 13.86
N LEU A 248 -0.92 -13.89 13.00
CA LEU A 248 0.23 -14.76 13.28
C LEU A 248 0.99 -14.33 14.53
N VAL A 249 0.93 -13.06 14.89
CA VAL A 249 1.58 -12.50 16.09
C VAL A 249 0.89 -13.00 17.36
N GLU A 250 -0.44 -13.18 17.33
CA GLU A 250 -1.22 -13.61 18.49
C GLU A 250 -1.11 -15.11 18.76
N ILE A 251 -0.82 -15.91 17.73
CA ILE A 251 -0.74 -17.39 17.86
C ILE A 251 0.69 -17.92 18.09
N ASN A 252 1.72 -17.06 18.02
CA ASN A 252 3.10 -17.38 18.37
C ASN A 252 3.38 -16.98 19.80
#